data_afe6769a3b3c17d4698be6fee8e4f1a3
#
_entry.id   afe6769a3b3c17d4698be6fee8e4f1a3
#
_cell.length_a   1.000
_cell.length_b   1.000
_cell.length_c   1.000
_cell.angle_alpha   90.00
_cell.angle_beta   90.00
_cell.angle_gamma   90.00
#
_symmetry.space_group_name_H-M   'P 1'
#
loop_
_entity.id
_entity.type
_entity.pdbx_description
1 polymer ?
#
loop_
_entity_poly.entity_id
_entity_poly.type
_entity_poly.pdbx_seq_one_letter_code
_entity_poly.pdbx_strand_id
1 'polypeptide(L)'
;MANLTRRSVLCSSLGLATAGVLARPYIANAQAKTAEVWFAQGFAKEEDAAFKAMAAEYEKASGNKIDYSLVPFAPLRQKAVSAITSGVVPDVMEVADLEFAPLQSWDDKLVDVSDIVETQKQDFLELAIDSCFLYNGVTNKRGYTMVPMKISGWPFHIWNSLVEKAGFRVADIPNTWDAFLDFFKPVQDSLRKQGMRNLYAYGYQLTANGVDPIATYNAFLIAYGGKELVLPNGRFNGNDPQVRAAAAKALERLTTPYKEGYVPPGVINWNDADDNNAFHSKLMVMDFDGTISTEVAIYDKKEDYNDIVTKGLPLGNDGKELTAQIIAFGPVIPKGAKNIALAKEFVKYAVQPKVLNEYLKGGLGRWMLPIPELVKSDPFWMKEDPHREAYAKLTLLAPTMPIYEVYNPGIAQVNAEHLFSVAMFDVINNGMAPEQAIDKAFKRAEAIFAKYPIAQA
;
A
#
# COMPACT_ATOMS: atom_id res chain seq x y z
N MET A 1 63.83 65.41 6.69
CA MET A 1 63.24 64.07 6.85
C MET A 1 61.77 64.20 6.51
N ALA A 2 61.39 63.80 5.29
CA ALA A 2 60.05 63.95 4.80
C ALA A 2 59.39 62.55 4.83
N ASN A 3 58.24 62.44 5.49
CA ASN A 3 57.45 61.21 5.63
C ASN A 3 56.80 60.87 4.32
N LEU A 4 57.14 59.75 3.72
CA LEU A 4 56.46 59.16 2.58
C LEU A 4 55.22 58.35 3.04
N THR A 5 54.02 58.82 2.68
CA THR A 5 52.77 58.14 2.98
C THR A 5 52.44 57.10 1.88
N ARG A 6 51.77 56.05 2.28
CA ARG A 6 51.34 54.87 1.43
C ARG A 6 50.48 55.20 0.19
N ARG A 7 50.28 56.48 -0.13
CA ARG A 7 49.45 56.95 -1.27
C ARG A 7 50.21 57.31 -2.53
N SER A 8 51.56 57.36 -2.50
CA SER A 8 52.36 57.83 -3.65
C SER A 8 53.01 56.72 -4.49
N VAL A 9 52.65 55.46 -4.29
CA VAL A 9 53.23 54.32 -5.08
C VAL A 9 52.28 53.78 -6.14
N LEU A 10 51.12 54.35 -6.33
CA LEU A 10 50.04 53.82 -7.25
C LEU A 10 49.84 54.59 -8.59
N CYS A 11 50.77 55.45 -8.94
CA CYS A 11 50.67 56.19 -10.21
C CYS A 11 51.95 56.14 -11.01
N SER A 12 52.41 55.02 -11.50
CA SER A 12 53.38 54.93 -12.60
C SER A 12 53.59 53.49 -13.05
N SER A 13 52.75 52.96 -13.93
CA SER A 13 53.07 51.96 -14.93
C SER A 13 51.89 51.75 -15.88
N LEU A 14 51.62 52.68 -16.78
CA LEU A 14 50.97 52.36 -18.03
C LEU A 14 51.98 51.67 -18.93
N GLY A 15 51.90 50.35 -19.05
CA GLY A 15 52.65 49.56 -20.02
C GLY A 15 51.65 48.67 -20.79
N LEU A 16 51.43 48.91 -22.05
CA LEU A 16 50.65 48.06 -22.94
C LEU A 16 51.14 46.61 -22.88
N ALA A 17 50.26 45.70 -22.49
CA ALA A 17 50.36 44.30 -22.87
C ALA A 17 48.96 43.84 -23.26
N THR A 18 48.68 43.86 -24.57
CA THR A 18 47.55 43.13 -25.17
C THR A 18 47.80 41.62 -24.99
N ALA A 19 47.38 41.04 -23.91
CA ALA A 19 47.28 39.60 -23.72
C ALA A 19 45.79 39.23 -23.86
N GLY A 20 45.44 38.53 -24.95
CA GLY A 20 44.12 38.00 -25.17
C GLY A 20 43.67 37.16 -23.97
N VAL A 21 42.73 37.69 -23.22
CA VAL A 21 41.97 36.90 -22.27
C VAL A 21 41.08 35.96 -23.07
N LEU A 22 41.58 34.76 -23.30
CA LEU A 22 40.69 33.63 -23.61
C LEU A 22 39.72 33.51 -22.46
N ALA A 23 38.52 34.08 -22.62
CA ALA A 23 37.39 33.81 -21.74
C ALA A 23 37.16 32.31 -21.81
N ARG A 24 37.71 31.56 -20.87
CA ARG A 24 37.26 30.19 -20.61
C ARG A 24 35.80 30.35 -20.27
N PRO A 25 34.87 29.64 -20.97
CA PRO A 25 33.50 29.61 -20.54
C PRO A 25 33.50 29.10 -19.12
N TYR A 26 33.04 29.92 -18.20
CA TYR A 26 32.77 29.51 -16.83
C TYR A 26 31.59 28.54 -16.95
N ILE A 27 31.90 27.26 -17.09
CA ILE A 27 30.89 26.21 -16.90
C ILE A 27 30.58 26.31 -15.41
N ALA A 28 29.51 27.02 -15.09
CA ALA A 28 28.91 26.92 -13.78
C ALA A 28 28.60 25.43 -13.62
N ASN A 29 29.46 24.71 -12.90
CA ASN A 29 29.09 23.41 -12.39
C ASN A 29 27.81 23.65 -11.59
N ALA A 30 26.68 23.29 -12.18
CA ALA A 30 25.43 23.27 -11.44
C ALA A 30 25.70 22.40 -10.21
N GLN A 31 25.78 23.02 -9.05
CA GLN A 31 26.04 22.31 -7.80
C GLN A 31 24.96 21.23 -7.70
N ALA A 32 25.38 19.98 -7.53
CA ALA A 32 24.46 18.87 -7.40
C ALA A 32 23.43 19.19 -6.30
N LYS A 33 22.15 19.13 -6.65
CA LYS A 33 21.07 19.35 -5.70
C LYS A 33 20.78 18.05 -4.97
N THR A 34 20.39 18.15 -3.72
CA THR A 34 20.02 16.99 -2.90
C THR A 34 18.52 17.03 -2.59
N ALA A 35 17.80 15.94 -2.84
CA ALA A 35 16.42 15.75 -2.38
C ALA A 35 16.40 14.80 -1.20
N GLU A 36 15.65 15.17 -0.15
CA GLU A 36 15.37 14.30 0.99
C GLU A 36 14.16 13.41 0.67
N VAL A 37 14.33 12.09 0.76
CA VAL A 37 13.33 11.09 0.37
C VAL A 37 13.07 10.12 1.51
N TRP A 38 11.81 10.00 1.94
CA TRP A 38 11.40 8.98 2.90
C TRP A 38 10.58 7.91 2.20
N PHE A 39 11.02 6.67 2.36
CA PHE A 39 10.38 5.53 1.73
C PHE A 39 10.09 4.43 2.74
N ALA A 40 9.04 3.66 2.51
CA ALA A 40 8.75 2.49 3.31
C ALA A 40 9.88 1.46 3.15
N GLN A 41 10.40 0.97 4.29
CA GLN A 41 11.35 -0.13 4.31
C GLN A 41 10.69 -1.39 3.73
N GLY A 42 11.43 -2.13 2.93
CA GLY A 42 10.97 -3.38 2.37
C GLY A 42 10.74 -4.46 3.43
N PHE A 43 9.83 -5.37 3.16
CA PHE A 43 9.62 -6.56 3.99
C PHE A 43 10.76 -7.58 3.82
N ALA A 44 11.39 -7.58 2.64
CA ALA A 44 12.60 -8.32 2.33
C ALA A 44 13.76 -7.36 2.04
N LYS A 45 14.99 -7.80 2.34
CA LYS A 45 16.24 -7.04 2.08
C LYS A 45 16.43 -6.69 0.59
N GLU A 46 15.85 -7.48 -0.29
CA GLU A 46 15.89 -7.31 -1.74
C GLU A 46 15.14 -6.05 -2.17
N GLU A 47 14.04 -5.69 -1.52
CA GLU A 47 13.29 -4.46 -1.79
C GLU A 47 14.15 -3.22 -1.48
N ASP A 48 14.80 -3.22 -0.31
CA ASP A 48 15.70 -2.13 0.07
C ASP A 48 16.91 -2.02 -0.89
N ALA A 49 17.45 -3.16 -1.32
CA ALA A 49 18.55 -3.19 -2.29
C ALA A 49 18.11 -2.64 -3.65
N ALA A 50 16.91 -3.00 -4.12
CA ALA A 50 16.35 -2.50 -5.36
C ALA A 50 16.10 -0.99 -5.32
N PHE A 51 15.58 -0.45 -4.21
CA PHE A 51 15.43 1.00 -4.04
C PHE A 51 16.78 1.72 -4.09
N LYS A 52 17.79 1.19 -3.38
CA LYS A 52 19.15 1.76 -3.38
C LYS A 52 19.77 1.77 -4.76
N ALA A 53 19.58 0.70 -5.54
CA ALA A 53 20.05 0.62 -6.92
C ALA A 53 19.36 1.67 -7.80
N MET A 54 18.05 1.81 -7.73
CA MET A 54 17.27 2.82 -8.47
C MET A 54 17.73 4.24 -8.13
N ALA A 55 17.93 4.57 -6.85
CA ALA A 55 18.43 5.86 -6.42
C ALA A 55 19.84 6.15 -6.95
N ALA A 56 20.75 5.16 -6.89
CA ALA A 56 22.12 5.30 -7.39
C ALA A 56 22.16 5.48 -8.93
N GLU A 57 21.28 4.80 -9.67
CA GLU A 57 21.18 4.99 -11.12
C GLU A 57 20.65 6.39 -11.48
N TYR A 58 19.66 6.88 -10.73
CA TYR A 58 19.20 8.26 -10.88
C TYR A 58 20.30 9.26 -10.61
N GLU A 59 21.05 9.12 -9.51
CA GLU A 59 22.18 10.01 -9.20
C GLU A 59 23.24 10.03 -10.29
N LYS A 60 23.55 8.85 -10.85
CA LYS A 60 24.50 8.72 -11.98
C LYS A 60 23.98 9.39 -13.26
N ALA A 61 22.70 9.27 -13.53
CA ALA A 61 22.09 9.81 -14.75
C ALA A 61 21.88 11.32 -14.69
N SER A 62 21.46 11.86 -13.52
CA SER A 62 21.10 13.27 -13.35
C SER A 62 22.23 14.15 -12.82
N GLY A 63 23.21 13.56 -12.13
CA GLY A 63 24.23 14.30 -11.36
C GLY A 63 23.70 14.88 -10.04
N ASN A 64 22.43 14.71 -9.71
CA ASN A 64 21.83 15.12 -8.44
C ASN A 64 22.07 14.05 -7.36
N LYS A 65 21.65 14.32 -6.12
CA LYS A 65 21.78 13.44 -4.97
C LYS A 65 20.43 13.14 -4.32
N ILE A 66 20.28 11.92 -3.81
CA ILE A 66 19.12 11.47 -3.05
C ILE A 66 19.58 11.09 -1.64
N ASP A 67 19.17 11.91 -0.67
CA ASP A 67 19.33 11.60 0.75
C ASP A 67 18.08 10.86 1.21
N TYR A 68 18.15 9.53 1.33
CA TYR A 68 16.98 8.71 1.60
C TYR A 68 17.00 8.06 2.98
N SER A 69 15.80 7.89 3.53
CA SER A 69 15.54 7.07 4.73
C SER A 69 14.55 5.98 4.38
N LEU A 70 14.94 4.72 4.60
CA LEU A 70 14.04 3.57 4.56
C LEU A 70 13.54 3.30 5.98
N VAL A 71 12.24 3.42 6.21
CA VAL A 71 11.64 3.40 7.55
C VAL A 71 10.50 2.35 7.56
N PRO A 72 10.41 1.48 8.59
CA PRO A 72 9.30 0.54 8.72
C PRO A 72 7.93 1.24 8.68
N PHE A 73 6.88 0.54 8.19
CA PHE A 73 5.57 1.13 7.89
C PHE A 73 4.98 1.95 9.04
N ALA A 74 4.79 1.38 10.22
CA ALA A 74 4.13 2.06 11.32
C ALA A 74 4.91 3.30 11.83
N PRO A 75 6.24 3.25 12.06
CA PRO A 75 7.04 4.44 12.34
C PRO A 75 7.03 5.48 11.21
N LEU A 76 7.03 5.06 9.94
CA LEU A 76 6.99 5.99 8.81
C LEU A 76 5.68 6.77 8.77
N ARG A 77 4.56 6.10 8.99
CA ARG A 77 3.22 6.72 9.08
C ARG A 77 3.21 7.83 10.12
N GLN A 78 3.65 7.52 11.35
CA GLN A 78 3.72 8.50 12.45
C GLN A 78 4.66 9.67 12.13
N LYS A 79 5.84 9.36 11.55
CA LYS A 79 6.82 10.37 11.13
C LYS A 79 6.24 11.29 10.05
N ALA A 80 5.55 10.76 9.05
CA ALA A 80 4.95 11.52 7.96
C ALA A 80 3.84 12.47 8.46
N VAL A 81 2.92 11.98 9.29
CA VAL A 81 1.87 12.81 9.90
C VAL A 81 2.46 13.92 10.75
N SER A 82 3.48 13.62 11.57
CA SER A 82 4.19 14.61 12.40
C SER A 82 4.90 15.67 11.55
N ALA A 83 5.52 15.26 10.44
CA ALA A 83 6.20 16.17 9.51
C ALA A 83 5.22 17.15 8.85
N ILE A 84 4.08 16.65 8.34
CA ILE A 84 3.03 17.48 7.76
C ILE A 84 2.50 18.47 8.80
N THR A 85 2.25 18.02 10.03
CA THR A 85 1.71 18.85 11.11
C THR A 85 2.68 19.95 11.54
N SER A 86 3.97 19.64 11.63
CA SER A 86 5.01 20.61 12.00
C SER A 86 5.43 21.53 10.86
N GLY A 87 5.14 21.16 9.61
CA GLY A 87 5.61 21.87 8.41
C GLY A 87 7.09 21.61 8.08
N VAL A 88 7.77 20.70 8.79
CA VAL A 88 9.14 20.27 8.48
C VAL A 88 9.07 18.93 7.74
N VAL A 89 9.04 19.00 6.43
CA VAL A 89 8.78 17.88 5.54
C VAL A 89 9.99 17.55 4.67
N PRO A 90 10.19 16.28 4.24
CA PRO A 90 11.12 15.92 3.20
C PRO A 90 10.63 16.40 1.82
N ASP A 91 11.43 16.17 0.78
CA ASP A 91 11.04 16.52 -0.58
C ASP A 91 10.10 15.48 -1.20
N VAL A 92 10.25 14.19 -0.83
CA VAL A 92 9.38 13.08 -1.28
C VAL A 92 9.04 12.16 -0.12
N MET A 93 7.80 11.70 -0.05
CA MET A 93 7.36 10.62 0.84
C MET A 93 6.68 9.51 0.05
N GLU A 94 7.00 8.25 0.32
CA GLU A 94 6.19 7.10 -0.06
C GLU A 94 5.75 6.40 1.22
N VAL A 95 4.53 6.71 1.65
CA VAL A 95 3.88 6.13 2.82
C VAL A 95 2.85 5.13 2.32
N ALA A 96 3.15 3.86 2.45
CA ALA A 96 2.24 2.78 2.05
C ALA A 96 1.09 2.66 3.07
N ASP A 97 0.15 3.59 2.99
CA ASP A 97 -0.95 3.77 3.94
C ASP A 97 -2.22 4.21 3.21
N LEU A 98 -3.36 3.61 3.56
CA LEU A 98 -4.65 3.89 2.92
C LEU A 98 -5.15 5.30 3.19
N GLU A 99 -4.81 5.84 4.35
CA GLU A 99 -5.42 7.06 4.89
C GLU A 99 -4.61 8.31 4.55
N PHE A 100 -3.29 8.15 4.40
CA PHE A 100 -2.37 9.30 4.36
C PHE A 100 -2.64 10.22 3.16
N ALA A 101 -2.52 9.71 1.94
CA ALA A 101 -2.65 10.54 0.75
C ALA A 101 -4.05 11.18 0.59
N PRO A 102 -5.16 10.45 0.80
CA PRO A 102 -6.51 11.04 0.72
C PRO A 102 -6.74 12.16 1.75
N LEU A 103 -6.32 11.99 3.01
CA LEU A 103 -6.48 13.03 4.03
C LEU A 103 -5.58 14.24 3.78
N GLN A 104 -4.32 14.01 3.38
CA GLN A 104 -3.40 15.11 3.08
C GLN A 104 -3.80 15.87 1.80
N SER A 105 -4.40 15.18 0.83
CA SER A 105 -4.99 15.80 -0.36
C SER A 105 -6.19 16.66 0.01
N TRP A 106 -7.09 16.15 0.85
CA TRP A 106 -8.25 16.90 1.35
C TRP A 106 -7.83 18.22 1.99
N ASP A 107 -6.80 18.21 2.82
CA ASP A 107 -6.28 19.36 3.55
C ASP A 107 -5.36 20.26 2.70
N ASP A 108 -5.26 20.03 1.40
CA ASP A 108 -4.39 20.76 0.48
C ASP A 108 -2.91 20.75 0.90
N LYS A 109 -2.42 19.65 1.45
CA LYS A 109 -1.03 19.52 1.94
C LYS A 109 -0.07 18.92 0.91
N LEU A 110 -0.56 18.45 -0.22
CA LEU A 110 0.24 17.82 -1.26
C LEU A 110 0.35 18.70 -2.51
N VAL A 111 1.49 18.57 -3.19
CA VAL A 111 1.75 19.24 -4.46
C VAL A 111 1.02 18.51 -5.59
N ASP A 112 0.47 19.26 -6.54
CA ASP A 112 -0.06 18.72 -7.78
C ASP A 112 1.06 18.09 -8.63
N VAL A 113 0.84 16.85 -9.05
CA VAL A 113 1.78 16.05 -9.85
C VAL A 113 1.19 15.64 -11.21
N SER A 114 0.19 16.36 -11.69
CA SER A 114 -0.46 16.12 -12.98
C SER A 114 0.55 16.12 -14.14
N ASP A 115 1.56 16.98 -14.07
CA ASP A 115 2.66 17.05 -15.03
C ASP A 115 3.50 15.77 -15.15
N ILE A 116 3.48 14.92 -14.12
CA ILE A 116 4.11 13.59 -14.14
C ILE A 116 3.12 12.55 -14.64
N VAL A 117 1.93 12.48 -14.02
CA VAL A 117 0.94 11.43 -14.31
C VAL A 117 0.45 11.50 -15.75
N GLU A 118 0.09 12.69 -16.24
CA GLU A 118 -0.44 12.90 -17.60
C GLU A 118 0.54 12.46 -18.69
N THR A 119 1.84 12.45 -18.43
CA THR A 119 2.84 12.02 -19.41
C THR A 119 2.95 10.51 -19.60
N GLN A 120 2.42 9.72 -18.67
CA GLN A 120 2.63 8.26 -18.62
C GLN A 120 1.33 7.48 -18.36
N LYS A 121 0.20 8.14 -18.08
CA LYS A 121 -1.05 7.47 -17.66
C LYS A 121 -1.56 6.39 -18.61
N GLN A 122 -1.25 6.50 -19.93
CA GLN A 122 -1.67 5.52 -20.92
C GLN A 122 -1.01 4.14 -20.74
N ASP A 123 0.11 4.05 -20.03
CA ASP A 123 0.84 2.81 -19.79
C ASP A 123 0.35 2.11 -18.51
N PHE A 124 -0.28 2.86 -17.61
CA PHE A 124 -0.70 2.39 -16.31
C PHE A 124 -2.12 1.81 -16.34
N LEU A 125 -2.37 0.90 -15.41
CA LEU A 125 -3.71 0.42 -15.09
C LEU A 125 -4.62 1.61 -14.72
N GLU A 126 -5.78 1.72 -15.36
CA GLU A 126 -6.74 2.82 -15.13
C GLU A 126 -7.08 2.98 -13.64
N LEU A 127 -7.35 1.87 -12.94
CA LEU A 127 -7.60 1.86 -11.51
C LEU A 127 -6.46 2.51 -10.70
N ALA A 128 -5.20 2.28 -11.08
CA ALA A 128 -4.05 2.87 -10.37
C ALA A 128 -3.96 4.38 -10.61
N ILE A 129 -4.31 4.83 -11.80
CA ILE A 129 -4.40 6.27 -12.15
C ILE A 129 -5.54 6.93 -11.37
N ASP A 130 -6.74 6.32 -11.38
CA ASP A 130 -7.91 6.83 -10.66
C ASP A 130 -7.66 6.92 -9.15
N SER A 131 -6.92 5.94 -8.61
CA SER A 131 -6.53 5.94 -7.18
C SER A 131 -5.62 7.10 -6.78
N CYS A 132 -4.96 7.73 -7.74
CA CYS A 132 -4.10 8.90 -7.51
C CYS A 132 -4.81 10.23 -7.75
N PHE A 133 -6.05 10.20 -8.30
CA PHE A 133 -6.86 11.38 -8.61
C PHE A 133 -7.77 11.73 -7.42
N LEU A 134 -7.17 12.34 -6.40
CA LEU A 134 -7.79 12.55 -5.10
C LEU A 134 -8.52 13.90 -5.00
N TYR A 135 -9.52 13.96 -4.12
CA TYR A 135 -10.29 15.18 -3.90
C TYR A 135 -9.57 16.12 -2.92
N ASN A 136 -9.55 17.40 -3.27
CA ASN A 136 -9.03 18.47 -2.44
C ASN A 136 -10.20 19.28 -1.88
N GLY A 137 -10.40 19.24 -0.56
CA GLY A 137 -11.52 19.90 0.11
C GLY A 137 -11.41 21.43 0.17
N VAL A 138 -10.21 21.98 0.01
CA VAL A 138 -9.98 23.43 0.00
C VAL A 138 -10.33 24.04 -1.35
N THR A 139 -9.92 23.37 -2.44
CA THR A 139 -10.18 23.85 -3.81
C THR A 139 -11.50 23.33 -4.38
N ASN A 140 -12.11 22.34 -3.72
CA ASN A 140 -13.31 21.62 -4.18
C ASN A 140 -13.12 20.98 -5.56
N LYS A 141 -11.95 20.41 -5.83
CA LYS A 141 -11.60 19.78 -7.09
C LYS A 141 -10.80 18.51 -6.85
N ARG A 142 -10.85 17.58 -7.81
CA ARG A 142 -9.92 16.45 -7.88
C ARG A 142 -8.66 16.84 -8.63
N GLY A 143 -7.54 16.24 -8.24
CA GLY A 143 -6.25 16.41 -8.89
C GLY A 143 -5.31 15.25 -8.57
N TYR A 144 -4.25 15.08 -9.36
CA TYR A 144 -3.23 14.10 -9.09
C TYR A 144 -2.30 14.63 -7.99
N THR A 145 -2.37 14.05 -6.81
CA THR A 145 -1.52 14.40 -5.66
C THR A 145 -0.60 13.26 -5.23
N MET A 146 -0.72 12.11 -5.89
CA MET A 146 0.14 10.94 -5.77
C MET A 146 0.47 10.42 -7.17
N VAL A 147 1.61 9.77 -7.35
CA VAL A 147 1.99 9.12 -8.61
C VAL A 147 1.94 7.61 -8.41
N PRO A 148 1.21 6.82 -9.24
CA PRO A 148 1.11 5.39 -9.03
C PRO A 148 2.48 4.73 -9.24
N MET A 149 2.90 3.91 -8.28
CA MET A 149 4.19 3.21 -8.33
C MET A 149 4.04 1.70 -8.18
N LYS A 150 3.11 1.28 -7.34
CA LYS A 150 2.86 -0.13 -7.04
C LYS A 150 1.41 -0.34 -6.63
N ILE A 151 0.89 -1.54 -6.87
CA ILE A 151 -0.45 -1.92 -6.44
C ILE A 151 -0.43 -3.16 -5.55
N SER A 152 -1.44 -3.27 -4.71
CA SER A 152 -1.63 -4.38 -3.77
C SER A 152 -3.07 -4.88 -3.82
N GLY A 153 -3.21 -6.20 -3.71
CA GLY A 153 -4.44 -6.91 -3.42
C GLY A 153 -4.17 -7.95 -2.32
N TRP A 154 -5.22 -8.59 -1.83
CA TRP A 154 -5.15 -9.59 -0.76
C TRP A 154 -5.39 -10.99 -1.31
N PRO A 155 -4.34 -11.81 -1.56
CA PRO A 155 -4.45 -13.23 -1.86
C PRO A 155 -4.61 -14.07 -0.58
N PHE A 156 -4.95 -15.33 -0.76
CA PHE A 156 -4.88 -16.36 0.26
C PHE A 156 -3.55 -17.11 0.16
N HIS A 157 -2.89 -17.35 1.29
CA HIS A 157 -1.65 -18.10 1.44
C HIS A 157 -1.94 -19.39 2.20
N ILE A 158 -1.56 -20.56 1.67
CA ILE A 158 -1.96 -21.86 2.21
C ILE A 158 -0.74 -22.77 2.29
N TRP A 159 -0.50 -23.36 3.46
CA TRP A 159 0.50 -24.42 3.61
C TRP A 159 -0.01 -25.74 3.01
N ASN A 160 0.50 -26.13 1.84
CA ASN A 160 0.11 -27.39 1.19
C ASN A 160 0.41 -28.62 2.07
N SER A 161 1.58 -28.66 2.68
CA SER A 161 1.99 -29.77 3.57
C SER A 161 1.06 -29.95 4.78
N LEU A 162 0.50 -28.87 5.33
CA LEU A 162 -0.46 -28.97 6.43
C LEU A 162 -1.82 -29.52 5.94
N VAL A 163 -2.27 -29.09 4.77
CA VAL A 163 -3.49 -29.63 4.14
C VAL A 163 -3.34 -31.12 3.85
N GLU A 164 -2.22 -31.54 3.23
CA GLU A 164 -1.94 -32.94 2.93
C GLU A 164 -1.80 -33.79 4.20
N LYS A 165 -1.10 -33.29 5.21
CA LYS A 165 -0.94 -33.97 6.50
C LYS A 165 -2.29 -34.19 7.19
N ALA A 166 -3.25 -33.29 7.01
CA ALA A 166 -4.59 -33.44 7.52
C ALA A 166 -5.42 -34.51 6.77
N GLY A 167 -4.92 -35.01 5.62
CA GLY A 167 -5.61 -35.99 4.77
C GLY A 167 -6.46 -35.34 3.68
N PHE A 168 -6.26 -34.05 3.38
CA PHE A 168 -6.94 -33.30 2.31
C PHE A 168 -5.95 -32.93 1.20
N ARG A 169 -6.43 -32.36 0.11
CA ARG A 169 -5.59 -31.82 -0.98
C ARG A 169 -6.03 -30.40 -1.29
N VAL A 170 -5.08 -29.51 -1.59
CA VAL A 170 -5.36 -28.14 -2.00
C VAL A 170 -6.25 -28.07 -3.26
N ALA A 171 -6.18 -29.09 -4.13
CA ALA A 171 -7.05 -29.19 -5.29
C ALA A 171 -8.53 -29.44 -4.94
N ASP A 172 -8.84 -29.93 -3.75
CA ASP A 172 -10.20 -30.21 -3.28
C ASP A 172 -10.84 -29.00 -2.57
N ILE A 173 -10.13 -27.89 -2.42
CA ILE A 173 -10.66 -26.66 -1.84
C ILE A 173 -11.81 -26.15 -2.70
N PRO A 174 -13.04 -26.00 -2.14
CA PRO A 174 -14.18 -25.46 -2.88
C PRO A 174 -13.91 -24.05 -3.40
N ASN A 175 -14.53 -23.70 -4.53
CA ASN A 175 -14.30 -22.40 -5.18
C ASN A 175 -15.46 -21.41 -4.96
N THR A 176 -16.18 -21.48 -3.83
CA THR A 176 -17.15 -20.46 -3.42
C THR A 176 -16.79 -19.95 -2.03
N TRP A 177 -17.05 -18.69 -1.74
CA TRP A 177 -16.53 -17.94 -0.60
C TRP A 177 -16.69 -18.67 0.75
N ASP A 178 -17.92 -19.01 1.12
CA ASP A 178 -18.14 -19.67 2.41
C ASP A 178 -17.57 -21.09 2.45
N ALA A 179 -17.75 -21.87 1.38
CA ALA A 179 -17.23 -23.23 1.32
C ALA A 179 -15.69 -23.26 1.27
N PHE A 180 -15.06 -22.28 0.61
CA PHE A 180 -13.61 -22.11 0.61
C PHE A 180 -13.10 -21.89 2.05
N LEU A 181 -13.69 -20.96 2.77
CA LEU A 181 -13.29 -20.68 4.16
C LEU A 181 -13.58 -21.88 5.07
N ASP A 182 -14.76 -22.48 4.98
CA ASP A 182 -15.13 -23.60 5.85
C ASP A 182 -14.29 -24.86 5.64
N PHE A 183 -13.62 -25.01 4.48
CA PHE A 183 -12.72 -26.13 4.19
C PHE A 183 -11.59 -26.26 5.22
N PHE A 184 -11.08 -25.18 5.76
CA PHE A 184 -9.93 -25.19 6.68
C PHE A 184 -10.30 -25.61 8.10
N LYS A 185 -11.57 -25.58 8.49
CA LYS A 185 -12.02 -26.05 9.82
C LYS A 185 -11.74 -27.56 10.02
N PRO A 186 -12.21 -28.50 9.17
CA PRO A 186 -11.87 -29.91 9.31
C PRO A 186 -10.38 -30.19 9.13
N VAL A 187 -9.64 -29.37 8.38
CA VAL A 187 -8.16 -29.49 8.31
C VAL A 187 -7.54 -29.25 9.68
N GLN A 188 -7.90 -28.18 10.38
CA GLN A 188 -7.46 -27.94 11.76
C GLN A 188 -7.84 -29.09 12.69
N ASP A 189 -9.10 -29.55 12.64
CA ASP A 189 -9.61 -30.59 13.53
C ASP A 189 -8.84 -31.91 13.34
N SER A 190 -8.51 -32.26 12.10
CA SER A 190 -7.67 -33.41 11.77
C SER A 190 -6.26 -33.27 12.34
N LEU A 191 -5.61 -32.14 12.13
CA LEU A 191 -4.24 -31.90 12.61
C LEU A 191 -4.17 -31.86 14.14
N ARG A 192 -5.17 -31.30 14.83
CA ARG A 192 -5.25 -31.32 16.29
C ARG A 192 -5.41 -32.72 16.86
N LYS A 193 -6.17 -33.60 16.19
CA LYS A 193 -6.27 -35.01 16.56
C LYS A 193 -4.93 -35.75 16.38
N GLN A 194 -4.08 -35.31 15.45
CA GLN A 194 -2.72 -35.82 15.23
C GLN A 194 -1.69 -35.22 16.21
N GLY A 195 -2.09 -34.42 17.19
CA GLY A 195 -1.23 -33.87 18.22
C GLY A 195 -0.77 -32.42 18.00
N MET A 196 -1.13 -31.76 16.88
CA MET A 196 -0.79 -30.36 16.61
C MET A 196 -1.79 -29.41 17.30
N ARG A 197 -1.79 -29.43 18.64
CA ARG A 197 -2.84 -28.78 19.47
C ARG A 197 -2.93 -27.26 19.29
N ASN A 198 -1.81 -26.60 18.98
CA ASN A 198 -1.71 -25.14 18.87
C ASN A 198 -1.78 -24.66 17.40
N LEU A 199 -2.34 -25.46 16.50
CA LEU A 199 -2.53 -25.08 15.12
C LEU A 199 -3.97 -24.58 14.91
N TYR A 200 -4.12 -23.56 14.04
CA TYR A 200 -5.37 -22.90 13.71
C TYR A 200 -5.67 -22.98 12.20
N ALA A 201 -6.96 -22.85 11.86
CA ALA A 201 -7.41 -22.89 10.48
C ALA A 201 -7.02 -21.64 9.73
N TYR A 202 -7.23 -20.48 10.35
CA TYR A 202 -7.10 -19.16 9.72
C TYR A 202 -6.11 -18.26 10.43
N GLY A 203 -5.41 -17.43 9.61
CA GLY A 203 -4.72 -16.24 10.05
C GLY A 203 -5.31 -15.02 9.38
N TYR A 204 -5.91 -14.16 10.16
CA TYR A 204 -6.29 -12.80 9.81
C TYR A 204 -6.44 -11.98 11.09
N GLN A 205 -6.18 -10.71 11.00
CA GLN A 205 -6.13 -9.84 12.16
C GLN A 205 -7.53 -9.33 12.53
N LEU A 206 -7.83 -9.30 13.83
CA LEU A 206 -9.06 -8.73 14.39
C LEU A 206 -8.76 -7.58 15.35
N THR A 207 -7.78 -6.75 15.00
CA THR A 207 -7.19 -5.71 15.84
C THR A 207 -7.45 -4.31 15.24
N ALA A 208 -7.19 -3.27 16.03
CA ALA A 208 -7.19 -1.89 15.59
C ALA A 208 -5.77 -1.37 15.25
N ASN A 209 -4.77 -2.24 15.11
CA ASN A 209 -3.36 -1.84 15.05
C ASN A 209 -2.73 -1.93 13.64
N GLY A 210 -3.52 -2.00 12.57
CA GLY A 210 -2.95 -2.14 11.23
C GLY A 210 -3.90 -1.83 10.08
N VAL A 211 -3.38 -2.01 8.87
CA VAL A 211 -4.12 -1.86 7.60
C VAL A 211 -4.88 -3.15 7.25
N ASP A 212 -4.30 -4.32 7.57
CA ASP A 212 -4.85 -5.61 7.18
C ASP A 212 -6.25 -5.91 7.74
N PRO A 213 -6.60 -5.53 8.99
CA PRO A 213 -7.96 -5.68 9.47
C PRO A 213 -9.00 -4.92 8.63
N ILE A 214 -8.62 -3.75 8.11
CA ILE A 214 -9.48 -2.91 7.25
C ILE A 214 -9.71 -3.61 5.93
N ALA A 215 -8.64 -4.05 5.28
CA ALA A 215 -8.70 -4.72 3.99
C ALA A 215 -9.42 -6.06 4.09
N THR A 216 -9.16 -6.84 5.14
CA THR A 216 -9.86 -8.09 5.43
C THR A 216 -11.35 -7.86 5.61
N TYR A 217 -11.75 -6.88 6.44
CA TYR A 217 -13.16 -6.54 6.63
C TYR A 217 -13.82 -6.14 5.31
N ASN A 218 -13.17 -5.29 4.51
CA ASN A 218 -13.69 -4.85 3.23
C ASN A 218 -13.85 -6.01 2.24
N ALA A 219 -12.91 -6.95 2.18
CA ALA A 219 -13.02 -8.13 1.33
C ALA A 219 -14.25 -8.98 1.69
N PHE A 220 -14.48 -9.21 2.99
CA PHE A 220 -15.66 -9.92 3.48
C PHE A 220 -16.95 -9.14 3.20
N LEU A 221 -16.95 -7.83 3.44
CA LEU A 221 -18.08 -6.95 3.12
C LEU A 221 -18.47 -7.06 1.63
N ILE A 222 -17.51 -6.98 0.74
CA ILE A 222 -17.70 -7.08 -0.72
C ILE A 222 -18.20 -8.48 -1.10
N ALA A 223 -17.66 -9.53 -0.51
CA ALA A 223 -18.07 -10.90 -0.76
C ALA A 223 -19.53 -11.17 -0.39
N TYR A 224 -20.07 -10.44 0.58
CA TYR A 224 -21.49 -10.51 0.96
C TYR A 224 -22.37 -9.45 0.28
N GLY A 225 -21.86 -8.72 -0.71
CA GLY A 225 -22.63 -7.79 -1.54
C GLY A 225 -22.63 -6.33 -1.06
N GLY A 226 -21.74 -5.97 -0.12
CA GLY A 226 -21.62 -4.61 0.42
C GLY A 226 -20.64 -3.70 -0.30
N LYS A 227 -20.23 -4.01 -1.53
CA LYS A 227 -19.24 -3.23 -2.28
C LYS A 227 -19.58 -1.74 -2.45
N GLU A 228 -20.86 -1.39 -2.33
CA GLU A 228 -21.35 -0.02 -2.46
C GLU A 228 -21.41 0.72 -1.11
N LEU A 229 -20.57 0.38 -0.13
CA LEU A 229 -20.49 1.07 1.15
C LEU A 229 -20.18 2.56 0.98
N VAL A 230 -19.27 2.90 0.07
CA VAL A 230 -19.06 4.27 -0.42
C VAL A 230 -19.23 4.26 -1.93
N LEU A 231 -20.12 5.10 -2.42
CA LEU A 231 -20.40 5.20 -3.84
C LEU A 231 -19.30 5.99 -4.57
N PRO A 232 -19.11 5.79 -5.89
CA PRO A 232 -18.11 6.53 -6.66
C PRO A 232 -18.26 8.07 -6.58
N ASN A 233 -19.48 8.56 -6.34
CA ASN A 233 -19.76 9.99 -6.11
C ASN A 233 -19.37 10.48 -4.70
N GLY A 234 -18.76 9.63 -3.89
CA GLY A 234 -18.29 9.95 -2.54
C GLY A 234 -19.35 9.89 -1.43
N ARG A 235 -20.57 9.45 -1.74
CA ARG A 235 -21.63 9.33 -0.73
C ARG A 235 -21.45 8.06 0.08
N PHE A 236 -21.51 8.16 1.41
CA PHE A 236 -21.64 7.02 2.30
C PHE A 236 -23.02 6.39 2.16
N ASN A 237 -23.08 5.08 1.94
CA ASN A 237 -24.31 4.35 1.63
C ASN A 237 -24.74 3.40 2.77
N GLY A 238 -24.36 3.73 4.02
CA GLY A 238 -24.66 2.92 5.20
C GLY A 238 -26.15 2.76 5.53
N ASN A 239 -27.05 3.51 4.88
CA ASN A 239 -28.49 3.36 5.03
C ASN A 239 -29.12 2.35 4.06
N ASP A 240 -28.35 1.85 3.09
CA ASP A 240 -28.80 0.81 2.18
C ASP A 240 -28.97 -0.52 2.93
N PRO A 241 -30.14 -1.18 2.84
CA PRO A 241 -30.40 -2.42 3.59
C PRO A 241 -29.46 -3.57 3.17
N GLN A 242 -29.04 -3.64 1.90
CA GLN A 242 -28.12 -4.66 1.41
C GLN A 242 -26.73 -4.44 1.97
N VAL A 243 -26.24 -3.20 1.96
CA VAL A 243 -24.94 -2.82 2.55
C VAL A 243 -24.91 -3.13 4.04
N ARG A 244 -26.00 -2.81 4.77
CA ARG A 244 -26.10 -3.12 6.21
C ARG A 244 -26.06 -4.61 6.49
N ALA A 245 -26.85 -5.38 5.75
CA ALA A 245 -26.90 -6.84 5.89
C ALA A 245 -25.53 -7.47 5.57
N ALA A 246 -24.86 -7.00 4.49
CA ALA A 246 -23.52 -7.45 4.12
C ALA A 246 -22.49 -7.11 5.19
N ALA A 247 -22.54 -5.91 5.77
CA ALA A 247 -21.64 -5.44 6.82
C ALA A 247 -21.78 -6.28 8.11
N ALA A 248 -23.00 -6.56 8.54
CA ALA A 248 -23.26 -7.43 9.69
C ALA A 248 -22.80 -8.87 9.42
N LYS A 249 -23.06 -9.39 8.21
CA LYS A 249 -22.63 -10.74 7.81
C LYS A 249 -21.11 -10.87 7.74
N ALA A 250 -20.41 -9.87 7.22
CA ALA A 250 -18.94 -9.82 7.24
C ALA A 250 -18.40 -9.89 8.67
N LEU A 251 -18.98 -9.10 9.57
CA LEU A 251 -18.60 -9.06 10.98
C LEU A 251 -18.84 -10.42 11.67
N GLU A 252 -19.99 -11.04 11.42
CA GLU A 252 -20.32 -12.39 11.91
C GLU A 252 -19.26 -13.41 11.42
N ARG A 253 -18.97 -13.43 10.12
CA ARG A 253 -18.04 -14.41 9.52
C ARG A 253 -16.61 -14.25 9.96
N LEU A 254 -16.16 -13.05 10.29
CA LEU A 254 -14.84 -12.80 10.85
C LEU A 254 -14.75 -13.19 12.34
N THR A 255 -15.79 -12.91 13.11
CA THR A 255 -15.74 -13.08 14.56
C THR A 255 -16.15 -14.48 15.04
N THR A 256 -17.02 -15.20 14.31
CA THR A 256 -17.48 -16.55 14.67
C THR A 256 -16.33 -17.56 14.74
N PRO A 257 -15.42 -17.68 13.73
CA PRO A 257 -14.30 -18.62 13.81
C PRO A 257 -13.35 -18.32 14.96
N TYR A 258 -13.18 -17.07 15.37
CA TYR A 258 -12.42 -16.72 16.55
C TYR A 258 -13.07 -17.30 17.83
N LYS A 259 -14.38 -17.12 18.02
CA LYS A 259 -15.14 -17.65 19.15
C LYS A 259 -15.13 -19.17 19.18
N GLU A 260 -15.12 -19.82 18.01
CA GLU A 260 -15.08 -21.28 17.86
C GLU A 260 -13.66 -21.87 18.00
N GLY A 261 -12.62 -21.04 18.11
CA GLY A 261 -11.23 -21.48 18.27
C GLY A 261 -10.54 -21.94 16.99
N TYR A 262 -10.98 -21.44 15.82
CA TYR A 262 -10.35 -21.65 14.52
C TYR A 262 -9.35 -20.54 14.12
N VAL A 263 -9.28 -19.47 14.91
CA VAL A 263 -8.35 -18.35 14.75
C VAL A 263 -7.50 -18.22 16.01
N PRO A 264 -6.19 -17.91 15.92
CA PRO A 264 -5.33 -17.74 17.09
C PRO A 264 -5.88 -16.67 18.05
N PRO A 265 -5.87 -16.90 19.36
CA PRO A 265 -6.40 -15.91 20.32
C PRO A 265 -5.62 -14.58 20.34
N GLY A 266 -4.37 -14.58 19.86
CA GLY A 266 -3.53 -13.38 19.79
C GLY A 266 -3.93 -12.35 18.73
N VAL A 267 -4.73 -12.72 17.72
CA VAL A 267 -5.07 -11.86 16.55
C VAL A 267 -5.74 -10.52 16.91
N ILE A 268 -6.32 -10.42 18.10
CA ILE A 268 -6.93 -9.18 18.61
C ILE A 268 -5.90 -8.12 19.04
N ASN A 269 -4.60 -8.49 19.06
CA ASN A 269 -3.50 -7.61 19.45
C ASN A 269 -2.38 -7.55 18.37
N TRP A 270 -2.54 -8.24 17.26
CA TRP A 270 -1.53 -8.31 16.20
C TRP A 270 -1.36 -6.96 15.48
N ASN A 271 -0.18 -6.72 14.94
CA ASN A 271 0.12 -5.68 13.95
C ASN A 271 0.34 -6.32 12.57
N ASP A 272 0.50 -5.49 11.53
CA ASP A 272 0.58 -5.93 10.13
C ASP A 272 1.69 -6.97 9.80
N ALA A 273 2.61 -7.27 10.70
CA ALA A 273 3.66 -8.26 10.48
C ALA A 273 3.46 -9.55 11.31
N ASP A 274 2.52 -9.56 12.24
CA ASP A 274 2.38 -10.67 13.19
C ASP A 274 1.73 -11.90 12.55
N ASP A 275 0.80 -11.72 11.62
CA ASP A 275 0.21 -12.80 10.83
C ASP A 275 1.24 -13.49 9.94
N ASN A 276 2.07 -12.73 9.20
CA ASN A 276 3.17 -13.30 8.43
C ASN A 276 4.11 -14.14 9.32
N ASN A 277 4.51 -13.62 10.50
CA ASN A 277 5.35 -14.35 11.43
C ASN A 277 4.68 -15.62 11.98
N ALA A 278 3.39 -15.53 12.30
CA ALA A 278 2.58 -16.65 12.75
C ALA A 278 2.41 -17.69 11.64
N PHE A 279 2.18 -17.27 10.39
CA PHE A 279 2.09 -18.15 9.24
C PHE A 279 3.44 -18.89 9.00
N HIS A 280 4.56 -18.15 9.00
CA HIS A 280 5.90 -18.76 8.83
C HIS A 280 6.24 -19.77 9.93
N SER A 281 5.70 -19.58 11.14
CA SER A 281 5.88 -20.60 12.22
C SER A 281 4.92 -21.77 12.10
N LYS A 282 4.11 -21.85 11.05
CA LYS A 282 3.07 -22.86 10.82
C LYS A 282 2.04 -22.91 11.96
N LEU A 283 1.73 -21.75 12.56
CA LEU A 283 0.69 -21.62 13.58
C LEU A 283 -0.72 -21.75 12.98
N MET A 284 -0.87 -21.47 11.69
CA MET A 284 -2.13 -21.58 10.96
C MET A 284 -1.94 -22.23 9.59
N VAL A 285 -3.05 -22.79 9.06
CA VAL A 285 -3.05 -23.47 7.76
C VAL A 285 -3.13 -22.47 6.62
N MET A 286 -3.96 -21.45 6.79
CA MET A 286 -4.25 -20.43 5.76
C MET A 286 -4.14 -19.04 6.36
N ASP A 287 -3.56 -18.13 5.60
CA ASP A 287 -3.50 -16.70 5.86
C ASP A 287 -4.19 -15.90 4.77
N PHE A 288 -4.74 -14.74 5.11
CA PHE A 288 -5.32 -13.78 4.18
C PHE A 288 -4.63 -12.43 4.39
N ASP A 289 -3.60 -12.19 3.60
CA ASP A 289 -2.68 -11.08 3.78
C ASP A 289 -2.42 -10.32 2.48
N GLY A 290 -1.98 -9.08 2.62
CA GLY A 290 -1.66 -8.17 1.51
C GLY A 290 -0.39 -8.54 0.77
N THR A 291 -0.41 -8.45 -0.56
CA THR A 291 0.73 -8.77 -1.44
C THR A 291 1.12 -10.27 -1.43
N ILE A 292 2.34 -10.58 -1.86
CA ILE A 292 3.01 -11.87 -1.62
C ILE A 292 4.17 -11.70 -0.64
N SER A 293 3.99 -10.84 0.38
CA SER A 293 4.99 -10.58 1.42
C SER A 293 5.37 -11.85 2.17
N THR A 294 4.37 -12.69 2.43
CA THR A 294 4.50 -13.97 3.11
C THR A 294 5.49 -14.91 2.41
N GLU A 295 5.38 -15.03 1.08
CA GLU A 295 6.31 -15.83 0.28
C GLU A 295 7.68 -15.17 0.18
N VAL A 296 7.71 -13.88 -0.15
CA VAL A 296 8.97 -13.15 -0.40
C VAL A 296 9.87 -13.13 0.83
N ALA A 297 9.31 -13.01 2.03
CA ALA A 297 10.08 -13.02 3.28
C ALA A 297 10.87 -14.31 3.51
N ILE A 298 10.45 -15.42 2.93
CA ILE A 298 11.11 -16.72 3.05
C ILE A 298 11.65 -17.24 1.72
N TYR A 299 11.83 -16.36 0.74
CA TYR A 299 12.29 -16.71 -0.62
C TYR A 299 13.56 -17.57 -0.64
N ASP A 300 14.49 -17.36 0.30
CA ASP A 300 15.74 -18.13 0.44
C ASP A 300 15.50 -19.54 1.00
N LYS A 301 14.35 -19.81 1.66
CA LYS A 301 13.95 -21.11 2.21
C LYS A 301 13.11 -21.87 1.18
N LYS A 302 13.76 -22.39 0.13
CA LYS A 302 13.05 -22.92 -1.04
C LYS A 302 12.05 -24.05 -0.76
N GLU A 303 12.28 -24.87 0.26
CA GLU A 303 11.33 -25.90 0.66
C GLU A 303 10.01 -25.29 1.17
N ASP A 304 10.08 -24.37 2.13
CA ASP A 304 8.91 -23.68 2.66
C ASP A 304 8.27 -22.76 1.60
N TYR A 305 9.07 -22.03 0.81
CA TYR A 305 8.59 -21.20 -0.28
C TYR A 305 7.72 -21.99 -1.28
N ASN A 306 8.20 -23.15 -1.70
CA ASN A 306 7.49 -24.00 -2.67
C ASN A 306 6.32 -24.78 -2.03
N ASP A 307 6.25 -24.86 -0.70
CA ASP A 307 5.16 -25.51 0.03
C ASP A 307 3.94 -24.58 0.16
N ILE A 308 4.12 -23.27 0.02
CA ILE A 308 3.00 -22.31 0.02
C ILE A 308 2.26 -22.37 -1.30
N VAL A 309 0.94 -22.33 -1.25
CA VAL A 309 0.06 -22.14 -2.39
C VAL A 309 -0.64 -20.80 -2.27
N THR A 310 -0.38 -19.90 -3.20
CA THR A 310 -1.05 -18.59 -3.28
C THR A 310 -2.28 -18.68 -4.16
N LYS A 311 -3.42 -18.21 -3.68
CA LYS A 311 -4.70 -18.19 -4.41
C LYS A 311 -5.32 -16.80 -4.42
N GLY A 312 -5.93 -16.43 -5.54
CA GLY A 312 -6.84 -15.28 -5.62
C GLY A 312 -8.16 -15.53 -4.88
N LEU A 313 -9.09 -14.57 -4.98
CA LEU A 313 -10.41 -14.72 -4.37
C LEU A 313 -11.20 -15.89 -5.02
N PRO A 314 -11.90 -16.69 -4.22
CA PRO A 314 -12.88 -17.64 -4.77
C PRO A 314 -14.08 -16.88 -5.35
N LEU A 315 -14.98 -17.60 -6.00
CA LEU A 315 -16.26 -17.06 -6.43
C LEU A 315 -17.12 -16.65 -5.23
N GLY A 316 -18.00 -15.71 -5.42
CA GLY A 316 -19.06 -15.43 -4.45
C GLY A 316 -19.95 -16.66 -4.21
N ASN A 317 -20.75 -16.64 -3.16
CA ASN A 317 -21.68 -17.73 -2.84
C ASN A 317 -22.76 -17.92 -3.92
N ASP A 318 -22.96 -16.94 -4.78
CA ASP A 318 -23.83 -16.98 -5.96
C ASP A 318 -23.14 -17.53 -7.23
N GLY A 319 -21.88 -17.97 -7.11
CA GLY A 319 -21.06 -18.51 -8.20
C GLY A 319 -20.49 -17.48 -9.17
N LYS A 320 -20.60 -16.17 -8.87
CA LYS A 320 -20.00 -15.09 -9.68
C LYS A 320 -18.62 -14.70 -9.17
N GLU A 321 -17.82 -14.11 -10.05
CA GLU A 321 -16.54 -13.53 -9.66
C GLU A 321 -16.71 -12.41 -8.63
N LEU A 322 -15.89 -12.43 -7.59
CA LEU A 322 -15.83 -11.36 -6.61
C LEU A 322 -14.96 -10.21 -7.12
N THR A 323 -15.34 -9.01 -6.72
CA THR A 323 -14.53 -7.81 -6.98
C THR A 323 -13.46 -7.67 -5.89
N ALA A 324 -12.18 -7.67 -6.27
CA ALA A 324 -11.08 -7.39 -5.36
C ALA A 324 -10.89 -5.88 -5.19
N GLN A 325 -10.76 -5.41 -3.96
CA GLN A 325 -10.23 -4.07 -3.72
C GLN A 325 -8.73 -4.05 -3.96
N ILE A 326 -8.28 -3.06 -4.76
CA ILE A 326 -6.87 -2.85 -5.08
C ILE A 326 -6.43 -1.49 -4.54
N ILE A 327 -5.31 -1.49 -3.85
CA ILE A 327 -4.67 -0.29 -3.36
C ILE A 327 -3.58 0.11 -4.33
N ALA A 328 -3.55 1.36 -4.74
CA ALA A 328 -2.40 1.95 -5.41
C ALA A 328 -1.59 2.77 -4.40
N PHE A 329 -0.30 2.50 -4.35
CA PHE A 329 0.66 3.25 -3.56
C PHE A 329 1.65 3.97 -4.44
N GLY A 330 2.15 5.09 -3.95
CA GLY A 330 3.19 5.81 -4.64
C GLY A 330 3.66 7.06 -3.90
N PRO A 331 4.70 7.71 -4.42
CA PRO A 331 5.26 8.89 -3.83
C PRO A 331 4.31 10.08 -3.91
N VAL A 332 4.33 10.87 -2.85
CA VAL A 332 3.72 12.20 -2.75
C VAL A 332 4.80 13.24 -2.48
N ILE A 333 4.55 14.48 -2.88
CA ILE A 333 5.41 15.63 -2.62
C ILE A 333 4.66 16.56 -1.67
N PRO A 334 5.10 16.74 -0.41
CA PRO A 334 4.43 17.62 0.53
C PRO A 334 4.56 19.10 0.10
N LYS A 335 3.53 19.89 0.31
CA LYS A 335 3.66 21.36 0.28
C LYS A 335 4.59 21.78 1.41
N GLY A 336 5.56 22.63 1.10
CA GLY A 336 6.63 22.98 2.03
C GLY A 336 7.96 22.23 1.80
N ALA A 337 8.00 21.26 0.88
CA ALA A 337 9.24 20.65 0.40
C ALA A 337 10.20 21.72 -0.15
N LYS A 338 11.48 21.58 0.15
CA LYS A 338 12.51 22.59 -0.20
C LYS A 338 12.89 22.53 -1.67
N ASN A 339 12.83 21.33 -2.28
CA ASN A 339 13.32 21.05 -3.62
C ASN A 339 12.24 20.42 -4.51
N ILE A 340 11.03 21.02 -4.61
CA ILE A 340 9.88 20.48 -5.36
C ILE A 340 10.25 20.08 -6.80
N ALA A 341 11.04 20.90 -7.49
CA ALA A 341 11.44 20.61 -8.87
C ALA A 341 12.30 19.33 -8.96
N LEU A 342 13.25 19.16 -8.03
CA LEU A 342 14.08 17.96 -7.95
C LEU A 342 13.27 16.74 -7.50
N ALA A 343 12.34 16.92 -6.55
CA ALA A 343 11.41 15.88 -6.13
C ALA A 343 10.58 15.35 -7.31
N LYS A 344 10.02 16.25 -8.12
CA LYS A 344 9.28 15.89 -9.34
C LYS A 344 10.14 15.16 -10.37
N GLU A 345 11.38 15.61 -10.55
CA GLU A 345 12.35 14.97 -11.46
C GLU A 345 12.66 13.54 -11.03
N PHE A 346 12.96 13.33 -9.75
CA PHE A 346 13.21 11.99 -9.19
C PHE A 346 11.98 11.08 -9.30
N VAL A 347 10.80 11.56 -8.91
CA VAL A 347 9.55 10.78 -8.99
C VAL A 347 9.25 10.42 -10.44
N LYS A 348 9.38 11.36 -11.37
CA LYS A 348 9.19 11.10 -12.80
C LYS A 348 10.16 10.04 -13.35
N TYR A 349 11.40 10.03 -12.88
CA TYR A 349 12.38 9.01 -13.21
C TYR A 349 11.98 7.64 -12.65
N ALA A 350 11.64 7.59 -11.35
CA ALA A 350 11.32 6.35 -10.65
C ALA A 350 10.11 5.60 -11.23
N VAL A 351 9.15 6.33 -11.82
CA VAL A 351 7.94 5.72 -12.40
C VAL A 351 8.04 5.50 -13.92
N GLN A 352 9.20 5.73 -14.54
CA GLN A 352 9.39 5.30 -15.92
C GLN A 352 9.19 3.80 -16.06
N PRO A 353 8.45 3.29 -17.06
CA PRO A 353 8.08 1.88 -17.14
C PRO A 353 9.23 0.90 -16.94
N LYS A 354 10.38 1.15 -17.58
CA LYS A 354 11.56 0.30 -17.43
C LYS A 354 12.16 0.37 -16.01
N VAL A 355 12.31 1.56 -15.46
CA VAL A 355 12.91 1.78 -14.13
C VAL A 355 12.02 1.13 -13.07
N LEU A 356 10.72 1.37 -13.16
CA LEU A 356 9.73 0.84 -12.22
C LEU A 356 9.67 -0.69 -12.28
N ASN A 357 9.69 -1.29 -13.48
CA ASN A 357 9.71 -2.73 -13.65
C ASN A 357 10.96 -3.35 -12.99
N GLU A 358 12.14 -2.81 -13.26
CA GLU A 358 13.38 -3.32 -12.65
C GLU A 358 13.40 -3.15 -11.12
N TYR A 359 12.88 -2.03 -10.61
CA TYR A 359 12.75 -1.81 -9.16
C TYR A 359 11.86 -2.88 -8.52
N LEU A 360 10.66 -3.11 -9.05
CA LEU A 360 9.72 -4.07 -8.48
C LEU A 360 10.15 -5.52 -8.66
N LYS A 361 10.81 -5.85 -9.76
CA LYS A 361 11.47 -7.15 -9.97
C LYS A 361 12.60 -7.37 -8.96
N GLY A 362 13.41 -6.34 -8.71
CA GLY A 362 14.45 -6.38 -7.69
C GLY A 362 13.90 -6.65 -6.29
N GLY A 363 12.70 -6.21 -6.00
CA GLY A 363 11.92 -6.52 -4.79
C GLY A 363 11.17 -7.86 -4.87
N LEU A 364 11.60 -8.79 -5.72
CA LEU A 364 11.04 -10.14 -5.93
C LEU A 364 9.57 -10.15 -6.37
N GLY A 365 9.04 -9.03 -6.85
CA GLY A 365 7.64 -8.91 -7.27
C GLY A 365 6.64 -8.93 -6.12
N ARG A 366 7.07 -8.62 -4.90
CA ARG A 366 6.16 -8.50 -3.75
C ARG A 366 4.99 -7.57 -4.04
N TRP A 367 5.27 -6.40 -4.60
CA TRP A 367 4.26 -5.48 -5.08
C TRP A 367 4.01 -5.69 -6.57
N MET A 368 2.76 -5.63 -7.00
CA MET A 368 2.44 -5.78 -8.42
C MET A 368 2.74 -4.47 -9.16
N LEU A 369 3.34 -4.64 -10.34
CA LEU A 369 3.58 -3.54 -11.29
C LEU A 369 2.26 -3.06 -11.88
N PRO A 370 1.90 -1.77 -11.74
CA PRO A 370 0.65 -1.24 -12.29
C PRO A 370 0.73 -0.92 -13.79
N ILE A 371 1.51 -1.69 -14.57
CA ILE A 371 1.67 -1.54 -16.03
C ILE A 371 1.35 -2.88 -16.69
N PRO A 372 0.08 -3.10 -17.09
CA PRO A 372 -0.41 -4.42 -17.52
C PRO A 372 0.37 -5.01 -18.71
N GLU A 373 0.79 -4.20 -19.66
CA GLU A 373 1.50 -4.69 -20.85
C GLU A 373 2.90 -5.22 -20.50
N LEU A 374 3.59 -4.61 -19.56
CA LEU A 374 4.87 -5.14 -19.06
C LEU A 374 4.68 -6.42 -18.26
N VAL A 375 3.63 -6.49 -17.42
CA VAL A 375 3.32 -7.71 -16.65
C VAL A 375 3.02 -8.88 -17.58
N LYS A 376 2.26 -8.66 -18.66
CA LYS A 376 1.93 -9.71 -19.64
C LYS A 376 3.14 -10.14 -20.48
N SER A 377 4.02 -9.22 -20.82
CA SER A 377 5.15 -9.46 -21.74
C SER A 377 6.41 -9.99 -21.05
N ASP A 378 6.66 -9.63 -19.78
CA ASP A 378 7.82 -10.07 -19.02
C ASP A 378 7.51 -11.41 -18.30
N PRO A 379 8.22 -12.52 -18.63
CA PRO A 379 8.00 -13.83 -18.03
C PRO A 379 8.12 -13.85 -16.49
N PHE A 380 8.89 -12.94 -15.92
CA PHE A 380 9.07 -12.81 -14.48
C PHE A 380 7.73 -12.75 -13.74
N TRP A 381 6.74 -12.01 -14.28
CA TRP A 381 5.48 -11.76 -13.59
C TRP A 381 4.49 -12.91 -13.64
N MET A 382 4.40 -13.61 -14.80
CA MET A 382 3.31 -14.56 -15.04
C MET A 382 3.76 -15.99 -15.40
N LYS A 383 5.06 -16.27 -15.50
CA LYS A 383 5.53 -17.59 -15.98
C LYS A 383 6.59 -18.25 -15.12
N GLU A 384 7.40 -17.47 -14.43
CA GLU A 384 8.56 -18.01 -13.70
C GLU A 384 8.24 -18.42 -12.28
N ASP A 385 7.10 -17.96 -11.74
CA ASP A 385 6.77 -18.14 -10.34
C ASP A 385 5.27 -18.22 -10.11
N PRO A 386 4.73 -19.28 -9.48
CA PRO A 386 3.30 -19.45 -9.30
C PRO A 386 2.66 -18.43 -8.36
N HIS A 387 3.42 -17.90 -7.40
CA HIS A 387 2.91 -16.89 -6.46
C HIS A 387 2.69 -15.56 -7.17
N ARG A 388 3.68 -15.12 -7.97
CA ARG A 388 3.55 -13.92 -8.80
C ARG A 388 2.45 -14.05 -9.85
N GLU A 389 2.33 -15.23 -10.48
CA GLU A 389 1.26 -15.50 -11.44
C GLU A 389 -0.13 -15.38 -10.78
N ALA A 390 -0.35 -16.01 -9.63
CA ALA A 390 -1.60 -15.94 -8.89
C ALA A 390 -1.93 -14.51 -8.48
N TYR A 391 -0.91 -13.78 -8.04
CA TYR A 391 -1.04 -12.38 -7.61
C TYR A 391 -1.33 -11.43 -8.79
N ALA A 392 -0.69 -11.62 -9.95
CA ALA A 392 -0.98 -10.86 -11.15
C ALA A 392 -2.42 -11.12 -11.66
N LYS A 393 -2.88 -12.36 -11.61
CA LYS A 393 -4.27 -12.69 -11.95
C LYS A 393 -5.27 -11.98 -11.04
N LEU A 394 -5.01 -11.95 -9.72
CA LEU A 394 -5.87 -11.26 -8.75
C LEU A 394 -5.93 -9.75 -9.00
N THR A 395 -4.78 -9.13 -9.25
CA THR A 395 -4.66 -7.66 -9.25
C THR A 395 -4.92 -7.01 -10.61
N LEU A 396 -4.76 -7.75 -11.71
CA LEU A 396 -4.84 -7.20 -13.07
C LEU A 396 -5.89 -7.86 -13.96
N LEU A 397 -6.29 -9.10 -13.67
CA LEU A 397 -7.18 -9.86 -14.57
C LEU A 397 -8.55 -10.16 -13.96
N ALA A 398 -8.67 -10.23 -12.62
CA ALA A 398 -9.94 -10.35 -11.93
C ALA A 398 -10.72 -9.03 -11.95
N PRO A 399 -12.03 -9.04 -11.67
CA PRO A 399 -12.77 -7.80 -11.41
C PRO A 399 -12.15 -7.05 -10.22
N THR A 400 -11.85 -5.77 -10.42
CA THR A 400 -11.20 -4.95 -9.39
C THR A 400 -11.93 -3.62 -9.18
N MET A 401 -11.73 -3.02 -8.02
CA MET A 401 -12.17 -1.67 -7.69
C MET A 401 -11.12 -0.98 -6.83
N PRO A 402 -11.04 0.36 -6.85
CA PRO A 402 -10.17 1.08 -5.92
C PRO A 402 -10.71 0.98 -4.49
N ILE A 403 -9.87 1.31 -3.52
CA ILE A 403 -10.29 1.47 -2.13
C ILE A 403 -11.26 2.65 -1.98
N TYR A 404 -12.09 2.61 -0.96
CA TYR A 404 -13.14 3.62 -0.74
C TYR A 404 -12.60 5.02 -0.47
N GLU A 405 -11.37 5.15 0.01
CA GLU A 405 -10.66 6.40 0.28
C GLU A 405 -10.49 7.26 -0.97
N VAL A 406 -10.43 6.63 -2.14
CA VAL A 406 -10.40 7.31 -3.44
C VAL A 406 -11.70 8.06 -3.70
N TYR A 407 -12.82 7.49 -3.28
CA TYR A 407 -14.14 8.11 -3.48
C TYR A 407 -14.39 9.25 -2.48
N ASN A 408 -14.07 9.02 -1.19
CA ASN A 408 -14.23 10.03 -0.16
C ASN A 408 -13.23 9.82 0.99
N PRO A 409 -12.41 10.81 1.37
CA PRO A 409 -11.48 10.70 2.48
C PRO A 409 -12.16 10.54 3.85
N GLY A 410 -13.48 10.73 3.95
CA GLY A 410 -14.24 10.41 5.16
C GLY A 410 -14.08 8.95 5.61
N ILE A 411 -13.90 8.01 4.67
CA ILE A 411 -13.62 6.61 5.04
C ILE A 411 -12.23 6.46 5.67
N ALA A 412 -11.24 7.24 5.25
CA ALA A 412 -9.93 7.26 5.89
C ALA A 412 -10.03 7.69 7.36
N GLN A 413 -10.93 8.64 7.69
CA GLN A 413 -11.20 9.00 9.08
C GLN A 413 -11.96 7.89 9.84
N VAL A 414 -12.87 7.16 9.17
CA VAL A 414 -13.53 5.97 9.73
C VAL A 414 -12.51 4.89 10.11
N ASN A 415 -11.51 4.68 9.23
CA ASN A 415 -10.42 3.74 9.44
C ASN A 415 -9.47 4.21 10.54
N ALA A 416 -9.11 5.50 10.57
CA ALA A 416 -8.28 6.08 11.63
C ALA A 416 -8.96 6.02 13.03
N GLU A 417 -10.30 6.05 13.10
CA GLU A 417 -11.07 5.80 14.32
C GLU A 417 -11.31 4.28 14.56
N HIS A 418 -10.83 3.42 13.69
CA HIS A 418 -10.93 1.95 13.77
C HIS A 418 -12.37 1.42 13.96
N LEU A 419 -13.37 2.06 13.33
CA LEU A 419 -14.77 1.79 13.65
C LEU A 419 -15.17 0.33 13.42
N PHE A 420 -14.67 -0.32 12.36
CA PHE A 420 -14.98 -1.73 12.07
C PHE A 420 -14.23 -2.69 13.00
N SER A 421 -12.98 -2.39 13.34
CA SER A 421 -12.23 -3.16 14.35
C SER A 421 -12.85 -3.04 15.74
N VAL A 422 -13.34 -1.85 16.11
CA VAL A 422 -14.13 -1.65 17.35
C VAL A 422 -15.42 -2.46 17.30
N ALA A 423 -16.10 -2.55 16.14
CA ALA A 423 -17.28 -3.39 15.99
C ALA A 423 -16.94 -4.89 16.17
N MET A 424 -15.80 -5.36 15.62
CA MET A 424 -15.31 -6.73 15.87
C MET A 424 -15.07 -6.98 17.37
N PHE A 425 -14.41 -6.03 18.04
CA PHE A 425 -14.17 -6.11 19.49
C PHE A 425 -15.48 -6.16 20.28
N ASP A 426 -16.47 -5.33 19.93
CA ASP A 426 -17.80 -5.34 20.60
C ASP A 426 -18.49 -6.71 20.44
N VAL A 427 -18.38 -7.34 19.28
CA VAL A 427 -18.96 -8.69 19.05
C VAL A 427 -18.18 -9.77 19.81
N ILE A 428 -16.85 -9.70 19.83
CA ILE A 428 -16.00 -10.73 20.47
C ILE A 428 -16.05 -10.64 21.99
N ASN A 429 -15.82 -9.44 22.54
CA ASN A 429 -15.58 -9.26 23.97
C ASN A 429 -16.83 -8.79 24.74
N ASN A 430 -17.72 -8.03 24.09
CA ASN A 430 -18.91 -7.48 24.74
C ASN A 430 -20.18 -8.27 24.41
N GLY A 431 -20.10 -9.30 23.55
CA GLY A 431 -21.24 -10.13 23.18
C GLY A 431 -22.33 -9.37 22.39
N MET A 432 -21.98 -8.23 21.79
CA MET A 432 -22.92 -7.45 20.99
C MET A 432 -23.31 -8.22 19.72
N ALA A 433 -24.59 -8.10 19.30
CA ALA A 433 -25.00 -8.67 18.03
C ALA A 433 -24.31 -7.92 16.87
N PRO A 434 -23.91 -8.60 15.77
CA PRO A 434 -23.23 -7.97 14.64
C PRO A 434 -24.01 -6.79 14.07
N GLU A 435 -25.33 -6.87 13.95
CA GLU A 435 -26.19 -5.80 13.46
C GLU A 435 -26.10 -4.55 14.36
N GLN A 436 -26.13 -4.73 15.67
CA GLN A 436 -26.02 -3.62 16.63
C GLN A 436 -24.64 -2.96 16.58
N ALA A 437 -23.57 -3.77 16.43
CA ALA A 437 -22.20 -3.26 16.29
C ALA A 437 -22.04 -2.44 15.01
N ILE A 438 -22.64 -2.89 13.89
CA ILE A 438 -22.65 -2.16 12.62
C ILE A 438 -23.50 -0.89 12.71
N ASP A 439 -24.65 -0.93 13.37
CA ASP A 439 -25.49 0.27 13.58
C ASP A 439 -24.72 1.37 14.31
N LYS A 440 -23.97 0.99 15.36
CA LYS A 440 -23.10 1.90 16.11
C LYS A 440 -22.00 2.48 15.24
N ALA A 441 -21.32 1.62 14.47
CA ALA A 441 -20.22 2.03 13.57
C ALA A 441 -20.73 2.95 12.44
N PHE A 442 -21.84 2.60 11.78
CA PHE A 442 -22.41 3.37 10.68
C PHE A 442 -22.94 4.72 11.12
N LYS A 443 -23.60 4.81 12.29
CA LYS A 443 -24.01 6.07 12.87
C LYS A 443 -22.82 7.03 13.07
N ARG A 444 -21.67 6.52 13.52
CA ARG A 444 -20.46 7.33 13.66
C ARG A 444 -19.88 7.69 12.29
N ALA A 445 -19.85 6.74 11.34
CA ALA A 445 -19.40 6.97 9.98
C ALA A 445 -20.20 8.07 9.28
N GLU A 446 -21.52 8.10 9.39
CA GLU A 446 -22.38 9.18 8.86
C GLU A 446 -21.95 10.55 9.40
N ALA A 447 -21.68 10.64 10.71
CA ALA A 447 -21.25 11.89 11.33
C ALA A 447 -19.84 12.31 10.87
N ILE A 448 -18.99 11.36 10.48
CA ILE A 448 -17.68 11.63 9.88
C ILE A 448 -17.87 12.14 8.46
N PHE A 449 -18.60 11.41 7.60
CA PHE A 449 -18.81 11.77 6.20
C PHE A 449 -19.47 13.16 6.02
N ALA A 450 -20.29 13.58 6.98
CA ALA A 450 -20.84 14.94 6.99
C ALA A 450 -19.76 16.05 7.03
N LYS A 451 -18.52 15.73 7.44
CA LYS A 451 -17.39 16.67 7.45
C LYS A 451 -16.59 16.67 6.15
N TYR A 452 -16.84 15.70 5.27
CA TYR A 452 -16.16 15.51 4.00
C TYR A 452 -17.14 15.57 2.81
N PRO A 453 -17.83 16.71 2.61
CA PRO A 453 -18.78 16.86 1.51
C PRO A 453 -18.03 16.89 0.17
N ILE A 454 -18.35 15.95 -0.72
CA ILE A 454 -17.85 15.96 -2.10
C ILE A 454 -18.83 16.75 -2.96
N ALA A 455 -18.37 17.84 -3.58
CA ALA A 455 -19.19 18.56 -4.55
C ALA A 455 -19.50 17.65 -5.75
N GLN A 456 -20.78 17.53 -6.09
CA GLN A 456 -21.20 16.87 -7.32
C GLN A 456 -20.79 17.74 -8.51
N ALA A 457 -20.08 17.18 -9.49
CA ALA A 457 -19.70 17.87 -10.71
C ALA A 457 -20.90 18.08 -11.64
#